data_45d2595dcd5c8a6dc5c10a3c23057603
#
_entry.id   45d2595dcd5c8a6dc5c10a3c23057603
#
_cell.length_a   1.000
_cell.length_b   1.000
_cell.length_c   1.000
_cell.angle_alpha   90.00
_cell.angle_beta   90.00
_cell.angle_gamma   90.00
#
_symmetry.space_group_name_H-M   'P 1'
#
loop_
_entity.id
_entity.type
_entity.pdbx_description
1 polymer ?
#
loop_
_entity_poly.entity_id
_entity_poly.type
_entity_poly.pdbx_seq_one_letter_code
_entity_poly.pdbx_strand_id
1 'polypeptide(L)'
;MSATPTPASLGWSMPAEWTAHDRTWMAFPTSNETFAGEELHLARQAWANVANTIVRYEPVTLVVNTAEAEAARGYVAAEVEIVERPLDDAWMRDIGPTFLTDGKGGLAAADWIFNGWGAQEWASWENDQHIAEHVVELTGVQRFASRLINEGGGIHVDGEGTVLLTDTVQLGEGRNSDWTREEVEAEIHAFLGTTKAIWVPRGLTRDYQRFGTRGHIDIVAAFLRPGTVVVHSQPDPQHPDHEVTKEIAALLRASTDAKGRALEVIELQAPTVLFEEDGEPVDYSYINHYLCNGAVVLCGFDDPRDQAAAEVFARIFPDRKVELVDAREIFANGGGIHCITQQQPKP
;
A
#
# COMPACT_ATOMS: atom_id res chain seq x y z
N MET A 1 33.02 11.51 -12.55
CA MET A 1 32.32 11.73 -11.27
C MET A 1 31.92 10.35 -10.78
N SER A 2 32.22 9.95 -9.54
CA SER A 2 31.70 8.70 -9.00
C SER A 2 30.19 8.82 -8.88
N ALA A 3 29.44 7.82 -9.37
CA ALA A 3 27.99 7.77 -9.20
C ALA A 3 27.66 7.82 -7.70
N THR A 4 26.61 8.54 -7.32
CA THR A 4 26.10 8.54 -5.94
C THR A 4 25.72 7.10 -5.56
N PRO A 5 26.17 6.57 -4.42
CA PRO A 5 25.81 5.23 -4.02
C PRO A 5 24.29 5.09 -3.85
N THR A 6 23.72 4.02 -4.44
CA THR A 6 22.31 3.68 -4.27
C THR A 6 22.13 2.71 -3.10
N PRO A 7 20.93 2.60 -2.50
CA PRO A 7 20.67 1.63 -1.45
C PRO A 7 21.17 0.23 -1.77
N ALA A 8 20.77 -0.33 -2.92
CA ALA A 8 21.18 -1.68 -3.34
C ALA A 8 22.69 -1.84 -3.45
N SER A 9 23.41 -0.81 -3.95
CA SER A 9 24.87 -0.85 -4.05
C SER A 9 25.59 -0.89 -2.70
N LEU A 10 24.90 -0.50 -1.62
CA LEU A 10 25.34 -0.54 -0.23
C LEU A 10 24.81 -1.76 0.54
N GLY A 11 24.06 -2.63 -0.13
CA GLY A 11 23.52 -3.86 0.45
C GLY A 11 22.16 -3.73 1.14
N TRP A 12 21.45 -2.62 0.92
CA TRP A 12 20.10 -2.42 1.40
C TRP A 12 19.07 -3.04 0.46
N SER A 13 17.96 -3.54 1.02
CA SER A 13 16.82 -4.03 0.26
C SER A 13 15.51 -3.84 1.02
N MET A 14 14.39 -3.71 0.30
CA MET A 14 13.06 -3.73 0.88
C MET A 14 12.72 -5.17 1.30
N PRO A 15 12.47 -5.43 2.59
CA PRO A 15 12.04 -6.74 3.03
C PRO A 15 10.58 -6.99 2.65
N ALA A 16 10.18 -8.25 2.58
CA ALA A 16 8.77 -8.60 2.40
C ALA A 16 7.92 -8.17 3.60
N GLU A 17 6.67 -7.84 3.37
CA GLU A 17 5.75 -7.34 4.41
C GLU A 17 5.49 -8.35 5.53
N TRP A 18 5.60 -9.65 5.28
CA TRP A 18 5.45 -10.67 6.33
C TRP A 18 6.65 -10.82 7.28
N THR A 19 7.72 -10.06 7.10
CA THR A 19 8.84 -10.03 8.06
C THR A 19 8.39 -9.39 9.37
N ALA A 20 9.17 -9.55 10.45
CA ALA A 20 8.82 -8.93 11.73
C ALA A 20 8.90 -7.40 11.63
N HIS A 21 7.91 -6.73 12.20
CA HIS A 21 7.84 -5.27 12.26
C HIS A 21 8.27 -4.76 13.64
N ASP A 22 8.87 -3.58 13.65
CA ASP A 22 9.10 -2.79 14.85
C ASP A 22 7.84 -1.98 15.21
N ARG A 23 7.16 -1.43 14.20
CA ARG A 23 5.88 -0.70 14.32
C ARG A 23 5.17 -0.53 12.98
N THR A 24 3.92 -0.08 13.06
CA THR A 24 3.14 0.45 11.94
C THR A 24 3.04 1.97 12.04
N TRP A 25 3.25 2.65 10.92
CA TRP A 25 2.96 4.07 10.74
C TRP A 25 1.59 4.23 10.08
N MET A 26 0.81 5.21 10.55
CA MET A 26 -0.45 5.63 9.95
C MET A 26 -0.55 7.16 10.00
N ALA A 27 -1.47 7.75 9.23
CA ALA A 27 -1.81 9.17 9.28
C ALA A 27 -3.30 9.33 9.64
N PHE A 28 -3.66 10.43 10.27
CA PHE A 28 -5.04 10.67 10.73
C PHE A 28 -5.78 11.57 9.75
N PRO A 29 -7.01 11.21 9.29
CA PRO A 29 -7.75 12.01 8.33
C PRO A 29 -7.99 13.44 8.80
N THR A 30 -7.60 14.38 7.93
CA THR A 30 -7.80 15.82 8.10
C THR A 30 -8.81 16.35 7.09
N SER A 31 -9.43 17.50 7.36
CA SER A 31 -10.41 18.08 6.44
C SER A 31 -9.75 18.55 5.15
N ASN A 32 -10.15 17.97 4.03
CA ASN A 32 -9.68 18.29 2.67
C ASN A 32 -10.78 18.01 1.64
N GLU A 33 -10.43 17.86 0.36
CA GLU A 33 -11.38 17.51 -0.71
C GLU A 33 -11.89 16.05 -0.63
N THR A 34 -11.10 15.15 -0.04
CA THR A 34 -11.47 13.75 0.16
C THR A 34 -12.36 13.59 1.40
N PHE A 35 -12.05 14.31 2.48
CA PHE A 35 -12.71 14.19 3.76
C PHE A 35 -13.36 15.51 4.17
N ALA A 36 -14.69 15.63 4.04
CA ALA A 36 -15.42 16.83 4.40
C ALA A 36 -16.68 16.54 5.24
N GLY A 37 -17.04 17.43 6.16
CA GLY A 37 -18.27 17.34 6.93
C GLY A 37 -18.42 16.07 7.76
N GLU A 38 -19.53 15.35 7.58
CA GLU A 38 -19.81 14.09 8.29
C GLU A 38 -18.91 12.95 7.82
N GLU A 39 -18.50 12.94 6.55
CA GLU A 39 -17.58 11.95 5.96
C GLU A 39 -16.23 11.95 6.68
N LEU A 40 -15.72 13.10 7.12
CA LEU A 40 -14.50 13.17 7.92
C LEU A 40 -14.62 12.40 9.24
N HIS A 41 -15.79 12.46 9.90
CA HIS A 41 -16.01 11.69 11.13
C HIS A 41 -16.01 10.19 10.86
N LEU A 42 -16.66 9.74 9.80
CA LEU A 42 -16.72 8.34 9.38
C LEU A 42 -15.32 7.83 8.99
N ALA A 43 -14.58 8.59 8.20
CA ALA A 43 -13.19 8.28 7.85
C ALA A 43 -12.31 8.15 9.11
N ARG A 44 -12.35 9.11 10.04
CA ARG A 44 -11.62 9.05 11.31
C ARG A 44 -11.95 7.79 12.11
N GLN A 45 -13.22 7.39 12.14
CA GLN A 45 -13.64 6.17 12.81
C GLN A 45 -13.07 4.93 12.11
N ALA A 46 -13.10 4.88 10.77
CA ALA A 46 -12.58 3.76 9.99
C ALA A 46 -11.05 3.61 10.15
N TRP A 47 -10.28 4.69 10.02
CA TRP A 47 -8.84 4.70 10.28
C TRP A 47 -8.48 4.28 11.71
N ALA A 48 -9.22 4.82 12.69
CA ALA A 48 -9.03 4.45 14.09
C ALA A 48 -9.33 2.97 14.35
N ASN A 49 -10.34 2.37 13.71
CA ASN A 49 -10.64 0.95 13.84
C ASN A 49 -9.47 0.08 13.36
N VAL A 50 -8.79 0.48 12.27
CA VAL A 50 -7.58 -0.19 11.79
C VAL A 50 -6.43 -0.02 12.78
N ALA A 51 -6.14 1.22 13.23
CA ALA A 51 -5.09 1.50 14.21
C ALA A 51 -5.31 0.73 15.53
N ASN A 52 -6.56 0.72 16.04
CA ASN A 52 -6.96 0.01 17.25
C ASN A 52 -6.91 -1.52 17.09
N THR A 53 -7.00 -2.01 15.87
CA THR A 53 -6.81 -3.44 15.57
C THR A 53 -5.33 -3.78 15.57
N ILE A 54 -4.50 -3.02 14.86
CA ILE A 54 -3.06 -3.27 14.74
C ILE A 54 -2.34 -3.14 16.08
N VAL A 55 -2.69 -2.13 16.91
CA VAL A 55 -2.00 -1.86 18.19
C VAL A 55 -2.07 -3.02 19.18
N ARG A 56 -2.97 -3.96 18.98
CA ARG A 56 -3.04 -5.22 19.76
C ARG A 56 -1.92 -6.20 19.44
N TYR A 57 -1.20 -5.99 18.33
CA TYR A 57 -0.19 -6.91 17.78
C TYR A 57 1.19 -6.26 17.66
N GLU A 58 1.25 -4.98 17.33
CA GLU A 58 2.50 -4.22 17.24
C GLU A 58 2.26 -2.74 17.55
N PRO A 59 3.30 -1.98 17.94
CA PRO A 59 3.18 -0.54 18.16
C PRO A 59 2.65 0.19 16.91
N VAL A 60 1.76 1.15 17.12
CA VAL A 60 1.24 2.04 16.07
C VAL A 60 1.63 3.47 16.39
N THR A 61 2.23 4.17 15.41
CA THR A 61 2.47 5.61 15.46
C THR A 61 1.56 6.30 14.45
N LEU A 62 0.72 7.19 14.93
CA LEU A 62 -0.25 7.94 14.15
C LEU A 62 0.24 9.38 13.97
N VAL A 63 0.51 9.78 12.74
CA VAL A 63 0.85 11.16 12.39
C VAL A 63 -0.44 11.97 12.31
N VAL A 64 -0.48 13.12 12.97
CA VAL A 64 -1.69 13.94 13.14
C VAL A 64 -1.35 15.42 13.00
N ASN A 65 -2.22 16.20 12.35
CA ASN A 65 -2.13 17.65 12.41
C ASN A 65 -2.22 18.17 13.85
N THR A 66 -1.37 19.10 14.24
CA THR A 66 -1.30 19.64 15.62
C THR A 66 -2.68 20.10 16.13
N ALA A 67 -3.47 20.77 15.30
CA ALA A 67 -4.80 21.24 15.70
C ALA A 67 -5.80 20.10 15.97
N GLU A 68 -5.51 18.89 15.54
CA GLU A 68 -6.41 17.75 15.61
C GLU A 68 -5.95 16.66 16.60
N ALA A 69 -4.79 16.85 17.24
CA ALA A 69 -4.20 15.85 18.14
C ALA A 69 -5.11 15.46 19.33
N GLU A 70 -5.81 16.42 19.91
CA GLU A 70 -6.79 16.15 20.98
C GLU A 70 -7.99 15.36 20.45
N ALA A 71 -8.51 15.73 19.27
CA ALA A 71 -9.60 15.00 18.64
C ALA A 71 -9.20 13.55 18.31
N ALA A 72 -8.01 13.33 17.75
CA ALA A 72 -7.49 12.01 17.43
C ALA A 72 -7.44 11.09 18.66
N ARG A 73 -7.07 11.60 19.82
CA ARG A 73 -7.10 10.86 21.09
C ARG A 73 -8.49 10.31 21.46
N GLY A 74 -9.56 10.93 20.98
CA GLY A 74 -10.93 10.47 21.20
C GLY A 74 -11.32 9.25 20.35
N TYR A 75 -10.55 8.92 19.30
CA TYR A 75 -10.82 7.81 18.39
C TYR A 75 -9.94 6.59 18.64
N VAL A 76 -8.67 6.81 19.02
CA VAL A 76 -7.69 5.73 19.10
C VAL A 76 -7.45 5.27 20.54
N ALA A 77 -7.02 4.02 20.67
CA ALA A 77 -6.61 3.44 21.95
C ALA A 77 -5.41 4.20 22.55
N ALA A 78 -5.28 4.17 23.89
CA ALA A 78 -4.23 4.90 24.61
C ALA A 78 -2.81 4.44 24.23
N GLU A 79 -2.66 3.21 23.77
CA GLU A 79 -1.41 2.59 23.32
C GLU A 79 -0.93 3.09 21.94
N VAL A 80 -1.81 3.73 21.15
CA VAL A 80 -1.43 4.36 19.89
C VAL A 80 -0.63 5.63 20.19
N GLU A 81 0.62 5.66 19.72
CA GLU A 81 1.47 6.85 19.80
C GLU A 81 0.98 7.90 18.83
N ILE A 82 0.83 9.15 19.25
CA ILE A 82 0.53 10.28 18.36
C ILE A 82 1.78 11.14 18.21
N VAL A 83 2.13 11.45 16.95
CA VAL A 83 3.14 12.43 16.60
C VAL A 83 2.53 13.53 15.73
N GLU A 84 2.85 14.78 16.06
CA GLU A 84 2.25 15.94 15.42
C GLU A 84 3.12 16.41 14.24
N ARG A 85 2.56 16.38 13.03
CA ARG A 85 3.15 16.94 11.80
C ARG A 85 2.05 17.49 10.89
N PRO A 86 2.32 18.52 10.11
CA PRO A 86 1.37 18.95 9.08
C PRO A 86 1.07 17.83 8.10
N LEU A 87 -0.20 17.68 7.72
CA LEU A 87 -0.72 16.71 6.76
C LEU A 87 -1.71 17.39 5.84
N ASP A 88 -1.77 16.94 4.59
CA ASP A 88 -2.83 17.28 3.63
C ASP A 88 -3.82 16.13 3.50
N ASP A 89 -3.37 14.86 3.57
CA ASP A 89 -4.19 13.66 3.48
C ASP A 89 -3.70 12.55 4.42
N ALA A 90 -4.30 11.35 4.39
CA ALA A 90 -4.09 10.32 5.40
C ALA A 90 -3.60 8.97 4.85
N TRP A 91 -3.03 8.94 3.65
CA TRP A 91 -2.61 7.73 2.95
C TRP A 91 -1.14 7.40 3.22
N MET A 92 -0.84 6.91 4.43
CA MET A 92 0.53 6.71 4.92
C MET A 92 1.35 5.74 4.07
N ARG A 93 0.73 4.82 3.36
CA ARG A 93 1.42 3.92 2.41
C ARG A 93 2.15 4.70 1.33
N ASP A 94 1.55 5.79 0.88
CA ASP A 94 1.98 6.56 -0.27
C ASP A 94 2.85 7.77 0.11
N ILE A 95 2.50 8.43 1.20
CA ILE A 95 3.23 9.62 1.70
C ILE A 95 4.39 9.26 2.63
N GLY A 96 4.39 8.04 3.19
CA GLY A 96 5.45 7.55 4.08
C GLY A 96 6.65 6.98 3.34
N PRO A 97 7.78 6.76 4.05
CA PRO A 97 8.98 6.19 3.44
C PRO A 97 8.84 4.69 3.20
N THR A 98 9.50 4.17 2.17
CA THR A 98 9.71 2.73 2.01
C THR A 98 10.93 2.29 2.81
N PHE A 99 10.73 1.52 3.88
CA PHE A 99 11.84 1.08 4.72
C PHE A 99 12.67 -0.04 4.09
N LEU A 100 13.96 0.01 4.37
CA LEU A 100 14.98 -0.91 3.84
C LEU A 100 15.78 -1.52 4.99
N THR A 101 16.22 -2.76 4.83
CA THR A 101 17.12 -3.45 5.77
C THR A 101 18.39 -3.91 5.05
N ASP A 102 19.51 -4.03 5.81
CA ASP A 102 20.77 -4.55 5.28
C ASP A 102 21.02 -6.03 5.65
N GLY A 103 20.04 -6.65 6.34
CA GLY A 103 20.16 -8.02 6.85
C GLY A 103 21.25 -8.20 7.94
N LYS A 104 21.78 -7.10 8.50
CA LYS A 104 22.83 -7.10 9.53
C LYS A 104 22.43 -6.28 10.77
N GLY A 105 21.15 -5.92 10.86
CA GLY A 105 20.60 -5.12 11.95
C GLY A 105 20.55 -3.62 11.62
N GLY A 106 20.77 -3.22 10.37
CA GLY A 106 20.60 -1.84 9.90
C GLY A 106 19.19 -1.58 9.36
N LEU A 107 18.71 -0.35 9.56
CA LEU A 107 17.47 0.17 9.00
C LEU A 107 17.77 1.46 8.23
N ALA A 108 17.17 1.59 7.05
CA ALA A 108 17.23 2.78 6.22
C ALA A 108 15.86 3.01 5.55
N ALA A 109 15.73 4.08 4.79
CA ALA A 109 14.49 4.40 4.10
C ALA A 109 14.75 4.97 2.70
N ALA A 110 14.02 4.47 1.72
CA ALA A 110 13.84 5.11 0.43
C ALA A 110 12.72 6.15 0.56
N ASP A 111 12.99 7.34 0.06
CA ASP A 111 12.07 8.47 0.02
C ASP A 111 11.82 8.83 -1.44
N TRP A 112 10.61 8.57 -1.90
CA TRP A 112 10.14 8.82 -3.26
C TRP A 112 9.62 10.25 -3.39
N ILE A 113 9.60 10.77 -4.61
CA ILE A 113 8.88 12.02 -4.85
C ILE A 113 7.37 11.71 -4.83
N PHE A 114 6.67 12.26 -3.85
CA PHE A 114 5.20 12.25 -3.81
C PHE A 114 4.66 13.55 -4.41
N ASN A 115 3.68 13.43 -5.32
CA ASN A 115 3.10 14.59 -6.01
C ASN A 115 1.58 14.49 -6.18
N GLY A 116 0.88 13.89 -5.21
CA GLY A 116 -0.57 13.78 -5.27
C GLY A 116 -1.05 12.82 -6.37
N TRP A 117 -0.47 11.63 -6.42
CA TRP A 117 -0.83 10.53 -7.33
C TRP A 117 -0.80 10.90 -8.81
N GLY A 118 0.23 11.63 -9.24
CA GLY A 118 0.38 12.09 -10.61
C GLY A 118 -0.21 13.49 -10.84
N ALA A 119 -0.06 14.38 -9.86
CA ALA A 119 -0.47 15.79 -9.89
C ALA A 119 -1.97 15.96 -10.22
N GLN A 120 -2.83 15.20 -9.54
CA GLN A 120 -4.27 15.26 -9.74
C GLN A 120 -4.84 16.59 -9.16
N GLU A 121 -5.78 17.22 -9.87
CA GLU A 121 -6.30 18.55 -9.54
C GLU A 121 -6.98 18.61 -8.16
N TRP A 122 -7.53 17.50 -7.67
CA TRP A 122 -8.20 17.41 -6.37
C TRP A 122 -7.21 17.23 -5.20
N ALA A 123 -5.98 16.77 -5.47
CA ALA A 123 -5.01 16.44 -4.44
C ALA A 123 -4.22 17.67 -3.99
N SER A 124 -4.03 17.81 -2.69
CA SER A 124 -3.04 18.70 -2.09
C SER A 124 -1.93 17.86 -1.50
N TRP A 125 -0.67 18.28 -1.66
CA TRP A 125 0.49 17.52 -1.17
C TRP A 125 1.65 18.39 -0.68
N GLU A 126 1.39 19.65 -0.38
CA GLU A 126 2.43 20.58 0.08
C GLU A 126 3.09 20.14 1.39
N ASN A 127 2.31 19.47 2.27
CA ASN A 127 2.80 18.89 3.51
C ASN A 127 3.17 17.41 3.32
N ASP A 128 2.34 16.67 2.62
CA ASP A 128 2.47 15.20 2.49
C ASP A 128 3.76 14.77 1.80
N GLN A 129 4.28 15.55 0.83
CA GLN A 129 5.58 15.31 0.20
C GLN A 129 6.76 15.30 1.18
N HIS A 130 6.58 15.77 2.42
CA HIS A 130 7.59 15.82 3.46
C HIS A 130 7.42 14.76 4.56
N ILE A 131 6.34 13.97 4.53
CA ILE A 131 6.06 12.98 5.58
C ILE A 131 7.13 11.89 5.65
N ALA A 132 7.60 11.39 4.50
CA ALA A 132 8.70 10.43 4.46
C ALA A 132 9.96 10.98 5.15
N GLU A 133 10.34 12.23 4.89
CA GLU A 133 11.46 12.91 5.56
C GLU A 133 11.22 13.06 7.06
N HIS A 134 10.02 13.46 7.49
CA HIS A 134 9.66 13.58 8.91
C HIS A 134 9.73 12.23 9.65
N VAL A 135 9.27 11.14 9.03
CA VAL A 135 9.39 9.79 9.61
C VAL A 135 10.85 9.37 9.75
N VAL A 136 11.69 9.67 8.73
CA VAL A 136 13.13 9.43 8.78
C VAL A 136 13.80 10.22 9.91
N GLU A 137 13.45 11.49 10.11
CA GLU A 137 13.94 12.30 11.21
C GLU A 137 13.57 11.71 12.59
N LEU A 138 12.31 11.26 12.76
CA LEU A 138 11.81 10.67 14.00
C LEU A 138 12.50 9.34 14.32
N THR A 139 12.80 8.55 13.29
CA THR A 139 13.44 7.23 13.45
C THR A 139 14.96 7.30 13.49
N GLY A 140 15.57 8.40 13.01
CA GLY A 140 17.01 8.58 12.93
C GLY A 140 17.70 7.65 11.92
N VAL A 141 16.95 7.05 10.97
CA VAL A 141 17.50 6.15 9.96
C VAL A 141 18.13 6.89 8.78
N GLN A 142 18.95 6.19 8.00
CA GLN A 142 19.53 6.76 6.79
C GLN A 142 18.45 6.96 5.72
N ARG A 143 18.34 8.19 5.19
CA ARG A 143 17.47 8.54 4.06
C ARG A 143 18.20 8.37 2.73
N PHE A 144 17.52 7.78 1.77
CA PHE A 144 17.90 7.74 0.36
C PHE A 144 16.79 8.39 -0.47
N ALA A 145 17.02 9.62 -0.94
CA ALA A 145 16.05 10.32 -1.79
C ALA A 145 16.17 9.85 -3.25
N SER A 146 15.06 9.36 -3.80
CA SER A 146 14.94 8.99 -5.20
C SER A 146 14.53 10.18 -6.07
N ARG A 147 14.76 10.04 -7.37
CA ARG A 147 14.27 10.99 -8.38
C ARG A 147 12.96 10.52 -9.02
N LEU A 148 12.53 9.29 -8.72
CA LEU A 148 11.31 8.70 -9.25
C LEU A 148 10.10 9.25 -8.49
N ILE A 149 9.09 9.66 -9.21
CA ILE A 149 7.76 9.90 -8.64
C ILE A 149 7.13 8.52 -8.44
N ASN A 150 6.90 8.15 -7.18
CA ASN A 150 6.36 6.83 -6.84
C ASN A 150 5.68 6.87 -5.48
N GLU A 151 4.78 5.95 -5.26
CA GLU A 151 4.08 5.72 -4.01
C GLU A 151 4.27 4.28 -3.54
N GLY A 152 4.21 4.05 -2.23
CA GLY A 152 4.36 2.72 -1.65
C GLY A 152 3.30 1.72 -2.11
N GLY A 153 2.07 2.19 -2.42
CA GLY A 153 1.01 1.36 -3.00
C GLY A 153 1.25 0.95 -4.46
N GLY A 154 2.13 1.67 -5.16
CA GLY A 154 2.54 1.36 -6.54
C GLY A 154 3.59 0.24 -6.66
N ILE A 155 4.07 -0.30 -5.55
CA ILE A 155 5.10 -1.35 -5.49
C ILE A 155 4.71 -2.47 -4.52
N HIS A 156 5.07 -3.72 -4.85
CA HIS A 156 4.95 -4.84 -3.91
C HIS A 156 6.09 -5.85 -4.13
N VAL A 157 6.83 -6.23 -3.08
CA VAL A 157 8.02 -7.07 -3.18
C VAL A 157 7.84 -8.44 -2.52
N ASP A 158 8.56 -9.45 -3.02
CA ASP A 158 8.61 -10.80 -2.43
C ASP A 158 9.73 -10.97 -1.37
N GLY A 159 10.55 -9.93 -1.16
CA GLY A 159 11.72 -9.98 -0.28
C GLY A 159 12.88 -10.83 -0.80
N GLU A 160 12.76 -11.41 -1.99
CA GLU A 160 13.77 -12.26 -2.63
C GLU A 160 14.23 -11.75 -4.00
N GLY A 161 13.92 -10.48 -4.30
CA GLY A 161 14.41 -9.76 -5.47
C GLY A 161 13.38 -9.52 -6.55
N THR A 162 12.10 -9.90 -6.36
CA THR A 162 11.02 -9.62 -7.30
C THR A 162 10.18 -8.43 -6.81
N VAL A 163 9.77 -7.56 -7.76
CA VAL A 163 8.81 -6.48 -7.51
C VAL A 163 7.66 -6.56 -8.52
N LEU A 164 6.43 -6.35 -8.06
CA LEU A 164 5.25 -6.09 -8.90
C LEU A 164 5.10 -4.59 -9.10
N LEU A 165 4.81 -4.18 -10.32
CA LEU A 165 4.60 -2.80 -10.76
C LEU A 165 3.42 -2.73 -11.72
N THR A 166 2.82 -1.55 -11.88
CA THR A 166 1.86 -1.29 -12.96
C THR A 166 2.39 -0.26 -13.95
N ASP A 167 2.13 -0.47 -15.24
CA ASP A 167 2.53 0.45 -16.32
C ASP A 167 1.91 1.83 -16.10
N THR A 168 0.62 1.86 -15.76
CA THR A 168 -0.17 3.09 -15.64
C THR A 168 0.23 3.97 -14.45
N VAL A 169 0.85 3.40 -13.41
CA VAL A 169 1.44 4.16 -12.31
C VAL A 169 2.84 4.59 -12.68
N GLN A 170 3.72 3.64 -12.98
CA GLN A 170 5.14 3.93 -13.11
C GLN A 170 5.50 4.80 -14.31
N LEU A 171 4.77 4.66 -15.42
CA LEU A 171 4.97 5.40 -16.67
C LEU A 171 3.81 6.37 -16.96
N GLY A 172 2.91 6.57 -15.97
CA GLY A 172 1.71 7.35 -16.13
C GLY A 172 1.97 8.85 -16.34
N GLU A 173 1.02 9.51 -17.00
CA GLU A 173 0.97 10.96 -17.09
C GLU A 173 0.94 11.59 -15.69
N GLY A 174 1.72 12.64 -15.49
CA GLY A 174 1.87 13.30 -14.17
C GLY A 174 2.87 12.60 -13.23
N ARG A 175 3.36 11.38 -13.56
CA ARG A 175 4.46 10.72 -12.83
C ARG A 175 5.74 10.70 -13.68
N ASN A 176 6.11 9.57 -14.25
CA ASN A 176 7.40 9.42 -14.93
C ASN A 176 7.25 9.20 -16.45
N SER A 177 6.32 9.91 -17.12
CA SER A 177 6.07 9.78 -18.54
C SER A 177 7.29 10.09 -19.45
N ASP A 178 8.28 10.84 -18.90
CA ASP A 178 9.53 11.16 -19.59
C ASP A 178 10.63 10.09 -19.43
N TRP A 179 10.36 9.06 -18.59
CA TRP A 179 11.29 7.96 -18.37
C TRP A 179 10.93 6.76 -19.25
N THR A 180 11.93 6.02 -19.66
CA THR A 180 11.70 4.69 -20.27
C THR A 180 11.42 3.66 -19.18
N ARG A 181 10.81 2.53 -19.55
CA ARG A 181 10.58 1.40 -18.64
C ARG A 181 11.90 0.93 -18.01
N GLU A 182 12.97 0.85 -18.79
CA GLU A 182 14.29 0.42 -18.36
C GLU A 182 14.90 1.40 -17.34
N GLU A 183 14.66 2.69 -17.47
CA GLU A 183 15.12 3.70 -16.51
C GLU A 183 14.35 3.59 -15.20
N VAL A 184 13.03 3.40 -15.25
CA VAL A 184 12.20 3.17 -14.06
C VAL A 184 12.62 1.87 -13.36
N GLU A 185 12.79 0.76 -14.07
CA GLU A 185 13.27 -0.50 -13.48
C GLU A 185 14.64 -0.32 -12.80
N ALA A 186 15.56 0.37 -13.46
CA ALA A 186 16.89 0.60 -12.92
C ALA A 186 16.84 1.38 -11.60
N GLU A 187 16.00 2.42 -11.50
CA GLU A 187 15.84 3.20 -10.26
C GLU A 187 15.15 2.34 -9.17
N ILE A 188 14.05 1.65 -9.50
CA ILE A 188 13.36 0.74 -8.58
C ILE A 188 14.32 -0.33 -8.03
N HIS A 189 15.09 -1.00 -8.91
CA HIS A 189 16.06 -2.00 -8.49
C HIS A 189 17.18 -1.42 -7.64
N ALA A 190 17.65 -0.23 -7.98
CA ALA A 190 18.68 0.48 -7.23
C ALA A 190 18.22 0.88 -5.82
N PHE A 191 16.92 1.15 -5.62
CA PHE A 191 16.37 1.57 -4.34
C PHE A 191 15.84 0.40 -3.51
N LEU A 192 15.19 -0.58 -4.13
CA LEU A 192 14.57 -1.70 -3.41
C LEU A 192 15.46 -2.94 -3.28
N GLY A 193 16.63 -2.98 -3.94
CA GLY A 193 17.49 -4.17 -3.95
C GLY A 193 16.88 -5.34 -4.72
N THR A 194 15.91 -5.09 -5.59
CA THR A 194 15.29 -6.09 -6.46
C THR A 194 16.11 -6.29 -7.73
N THR A 195 15.83 -7.34 -8.49
CA THR A 195 16.54 -7.69 -9.73
C THR A 195 15.59 -8.09 -10.85
N LYS A 196 14.29 -8.16 -10.55
CA LYS A 196 13.25 -8.49 -11.50
C LYS A 196 11.98 -7.73 -11.21
N ALA A 197 11.46 -7.05 -12.23
CA ALA A 197 10.13 -6.45 -12.22
C ALA A 197 9.14 -7.33 -13.00
N ILE A 198 7.93 -7.49 -12.47
CA ILE A 198 6.78 -8.03 -13.18
C ILE A 198 5.82 -6.87 -13.38
N TRP A 199 5.63 -6.48 -14.63
CA TRP A 199 4.81 -5.36 -15.02
C TRP A 199 3.38 -5.81 -15.32
N VAL A 200 2.44 -5.27 -14.56
CA VAL A 200 1.00 -5.43 -14.77
C VAL A 200 0.54 -4.26 -15.63
N PRO A 201 -0.24 -4.49 -16.70
CA PRO A 201 -0.54 -3.43 -17.66
C PRO A 201 -1.40 -2.31 -17.10
N ARG A 202 -2.25 -2.60 -16.10
CA ARG A 202 -3.16 -1.64 -15.47
C ARG A 202 -3.75 -2.16 -14.17
N GLY A 203 -4.34 -1.25 -13.35
CA GLY A 203 -5.13 -1.56 -12.16
C GLY A 203 -6.63 -1.73 -12.44
N LEU A 204 -7.44 -1.67 -11.38
CA LEU A 204 -8.90 -1.79 -11.44
C LEU A 204 -9.54 -0.53 -12.05
N THR A 205 -10.70 -0.66 -12.67
CA THR A 205 -11.33 0.38 -13.49
C THR A 205 -11.70 1.62 -12.68
N ARG A 206 -12.26 1.47 -11.47
CA ARG A 206 -12.64 2.60 -10.62
C ARG A 206 -11.43 3.45 -10.18
N ASP A 207 -10.26 2.83 -10.02
CA ASP A 207 -9.04 3.49 -9.59
C ASP A 207 -8.49 4.54 -10.59
N TYR A 208 -9.11 4.64 -11.78
CA TYR A 208 -8.84 5.71 -12.76
C TYR A 208 -9.80 6.90 -12.65
N GLN A 209 -10.77 6.85 -11.74
CA GLN A 209 -11.70 7.93 -11.49
C GLN A 209 -11.15 8.93 -10.46
N ARG A 210 -11.97 9.90 -10.05
CA ARG A 210 -11.62 10.83 -9.00
C ARG A 210 -11.32 10.10 -7.69
N PHE A 211 -10.30 10.55 -6.97
CA PHE A 211 -9.72 9.95 -5.76
C PHE A 211 -8.96 8.64 -5.98
N GLY A 212 -8.89 8.11 -7.19
CA GLY A 212 -8.12 6.91 -7.49
C GLY A 212 -6.63 7.20 -7.73
N THR A 213 -5.82 6.15 -7.63
CA THR A 213 -4.36 6.20 -7.76
C THR A 213 -3.87 6.02 -9.20
N ARG A 214 -4.78 5.67 -10.12
CA ARG A 214 -4.54 5.33 -11.54
C ARG A 214 -3.84 3.99 -11.73
N GLY A 215 -4.06 3.04 -10.84
CA GLY A 215 -3.67 1.65 -11.03
C GLY A 215 -2.65 1.12 -10.04
N HIS A 216 -2.68 1.51 -8.77
CA HIS A 216 -1.82 0.91 -7.76
C HIS A 216 -1.90 -0.60 -7.75
N ILE A 217 -0.75 -1.25 -7.55
CA ILE A 217 -0.66 -2.70 -7.56
C ILE A 217 -1.27 -3.34 -6.30
N ASP A 218 -1.30 -2.64 -5.19
CA ASP A 218 -1.69 -3.15 -3.88
C ASP A 218 -3.20 -3.42 -3.71
N ILE A 219 -4.05 -2.95 -4.64
CA ILE A 219 -5.45 -3.39 -4.74
C ILE A 219 -5.67 -4.51 -5.75
N VAL A 220 -4.66 -4.81 -6.56
CA VAL A 220 -4.71 -5.76 -7.68
C VAL A 220 -4.05 -7.08 -7.36
N ALA A 221 -2.80 -7.04 -6.86
CA ALA A 221 -2.03 -8.25 -6.56
C ALA A 221 -0.99 -7.99 -5.46
N ALA A 222 -0.75 -9.00 -4.63
CA ALA A 222 0.24 -8.96 -3.55
C ALA A 222 0.96 -10.31 -3.41
N PHE A 223 2.25 -10.28 -3.09
CA PHE A 223 2.96 -11.49 -2.67
C PHE A 223 2.52 -11.88 -1.26
N LEU A 224 2.28 -13.17 -1.03
CA LEU A 224 1.97 -13.73 0.28
C LEU A 224 3.14 -14.52 0.88
N ARG A 225 4.02 -14.99 0.02
CA ARG A 225 5.31 -15.64 0.31
C ARG A 225 6.13 -15.69 -0.98
N PRO A 226 7.45 -15.99 -0.92
CA PRO A 226 8.24 -16.08 -2.13
C PRO A 226 7.65 -17.09 -3.13
N GLY A 227 7.44 -16.65 -4.38
CA GLY A 227 6.86 -17.46 -5.45
C GLY A 227 5.34 -17.66 -5.39
N THR A 228 4.62 -17.06 -4.41
CA THR A 228 3.15 -17.13 -4.33
C THR A 228 2.56 -15.72 -4.31
N VAL A 229 1.65 -15.44 -5.23
CA VAL A 229 0.94 -14.16 -5.38
C VAL A 229 -0.57 -14.37 -5.26
N VAL A 230 -1.24 -13.52 -4.53
CA VAL A 230 -2.71 -13.40 -4.56
C VAL A 230 -3.09 -12.31 -5.54
N VAL A 231 -4.15 -12.53 -6.31
CA VAL A 231 -4.65 -11.57 -7.30
C VAL A 231 -6.16 -11.39 -7.14
N HIS A 232 -6.61 -10.16 -7.27
CA HIS A 232 -8.03 -9.82 -7.32
C HIS A 232 -8.70 -10.53 -8.51
N SER A 233 -9.86 -11.12 -8.28
CA SER A 233 -10.61 -11.84 -9.30
C SER A 233 -12.08 -11.38 -9.30
N GLN A 234 -12.50 -10.73 -10.38
CA GLN A 234 -13.90 -10.34 -10.56
C GLN A 234 -14.64 -11.38 -11.40
N PRO A 235 -15.46 -12.25 -10.78
CA PRO A 235 -16.10 -13.34 -11.52
C PRO A 235 -17.32 -12.92 -12.36
N ASP A 236 -17.92 -11.75 -12.08
CA ASP A 236 -19.14 -11.32 -12.76
C ASP A 236 -18.81 -10.65 -14.10
N PRO A 237 -19.33 -11.18 -15.24
CA PRO A 237 -19.07 -10.63 -16.57
C PRO A 237 -19.73 -9.27 -16.83
N GLN A 238 -20.60 -8.79 -15.96
CA GLN A 238 -21.20 -7.46 -16.07
C GLN A 238 -20.28 -6.38 -15.50
N HIS A 239 -19.32 -6.76 -14.64
CA HIS A 239 -18.37 -5.82 -14.05
C HIS A 239 -17.22 -5.51 -15.03
N PRO A 240 -16.80 -4.26 -15.19
CA PRO A 240 -15.73 -3.89 -16.12
C PRO A 240 -14.39 -4.58 -15.82
N ASP A 241 -14.13 -4.93 -14.57
CA ASP A 241 -12.88 -5.58 -14.18
C ASP A 241 -12.85 -7.11 -14.41
N HIS A 242 -13.94 -7.70 -14.93
CA HIS A 242 -13.97 -9.13 -15.21
C HIS A 242 -12.84 -9.58 -16.17
N GLU A 243 -12.70 -8.91 -17.31
CA GLU A 243 -11.63 -9.22 -18.25
C GLU A 243 -10.27 -8.71 -17.78
N VAL A 244 -10.22 -7.56 -17.07
CA VAL A 244 -8.99 -6.99 -16.50
C VAL A 244 -8.32 -8.00 -15.57
N THR A 245 -9.08 -8.55 -14.61
CA THR A 245 -8.52 -9.47 -13.61
C THR A 245 -8.09 -10.80 -14.20
N LYS A 246 -8.80 -11.30 -15.24
CA LYS A 246 -8.37 -12.48 -16.00
C LYS A 246 -7.04 -12.28 -16.73
N GLU A 247 -6.89 -11.13 -17.40
CA GLU A 247 -5.66 -10.77 -18.08
C GLU A 247 -4.48 -10.75 -17.10
N ILE A 248 -4.65 -10.09 -15.96
CA ILE A 248 -3.63 -9.99 -14.93
C ILE A 248 -3.28 -11.36 -14.35
N ALA A 249 -4.30 -12.18 -14.02
CA ALA A 249 -4.06 -13.53 -13.50
C ALA A 249 -3.31 -14.42 -14.52
N ALA A 250 -3.62 -14.30 -15.81
CA ALA A 250 -2.94 -15.03 -16.86
C ALA A 250 -1.47 -14.57 -17.01
N LEU A 251 -1.21 -13.26 -16.95
CA LEU A 251 0.14 -12.68 -16.97
C LEU A 251 0.98 -13.19 -15.79
N LEU A 252 0.43 -13.13 -14.57
CA LEU A 252 1.13 -13.59 -13.38
C LEU A 252 1.45 -15.09 -13.43
N ARG A 253 0.52 -15.94 -13.94
CA ARG A 253 0.78 -17.37 -14.15
C ARG A 253 1.86 -17.66 -15.18
N ALA A 254 2.01 -16.79 -16.17
CA ALA A 254 3.07 -16.89 -17.18
C ALA A 254 4.42 -16.34 -16.69
N SER A 255 4.45 -15.67 -15.55
CA SER A 255 5.63 -15.02 -14.98
C SER A 255 6.44 -15.95 -14.08
N THR A 256 7.71 -15.58 -13.90
CA THR A 256 8.59 -16.20 -12.90
C THR A 256 9.12 -15.11 -11.96
N ASP A 257 9.48 -15.49 -10.75
CA ASP A 257 10.17 -14.59 -9.83
C ASP A 257 11.66 -14.37 -10.19
N ALA A 258 12.37 -13.58 -9.38
CA ALA A 258 13.79 -13.28 -9.57
C ALA A 258 14.71 -14.53 -9.47
N LYS A 259 14.23 -15.61 -8.86
CA LYS A 259 14.95 -16.90 -8.75
C LYS A 259 14.56 -17.90 -9.85
N GLY A 260 13.69 -17.47 -10.79
CA GLY A 260 13.23 -18.31 -11.90
C GLY A 260 12.12 -19.30 -11.53
N ARG A 261 11.50 -19.20 -10.35
CA ARG A 261 10.37 -20.04 -9.96
C ARG A 261 9.11 -19.53 -10.66
N ALA A 262 8.30 -20.41 -11.23
CA ALA A 262 6.96 -20.07 -11.71
C ALA A 262 6.10 -19.62 -10.52
N LEU A 263 5.29 -18.58 -10.72
CA LEU A 263 4.40 -18.08 -9.67
C LEU A 263 3.22 -19.01 -9.44
N GLU A 264 2.97 -19.35 -8.17
CA GLU A 264 1.69 -19.86 -7.71
C GLU A 264 0.72 -18.68 -7.60
N VAL A 265 -0.35 -18.69 -8.39
CA VAL A 265 -1.33 -17.59 -8.44
C VAL A 265 -2.62 -18.02 -7.78
N ILE A 266 -2.97 -17.35 -6.68
CA ILE A 266 -4.21 -17.56 -5.93
C ILE A 266 -5.19 -16.47 -6.35
N GLU A 267 -6.25 -16.84 -7.05
CA GLU A 267 -7.34 -15.91 -7.36
C GLU A 267 -8.26 -15.76 -6.15
N LEU A 268 -8.40 -14.53 -5.66
CA LEU A 268 -9.27 -14.18 -4.56
C LEU A 268 -10.47 -13.41 -5.11
N GLN A 269 -11.65 -14.01 -5.01
CA GLN A 269 -12.85 -13.41 -5.57
C GLN A 269 -13.22 -12.11 -4.87
N ALA A 270 -13.53 -11.09 -5.65
CA ALA A 270 -14.07 -9.82 -5.19
C ALA A 270 -15.35 -10.01 -4.35
N PRO A 271 -15.72 -9.06 -3.48
CA PRO A 271 -17.03 -9.00 -2.87
C PRO A 271 -18.17 -9.08 -3.90
N THR A 272 -19.37 -9.40 -3.44
CA THR A 272 -20.55 -9.59 -4.35
C THR A 272 -21.15 -8.29 -4.83
N VAL A 273 -20.84 -7.17 -4.16
CA VAL A 273 -21.27 -5.83 -4.60
C VAL A 273 -20.52 -5.46 -5.87
N LEU A 274 -21.24 -5.10 -6.91
CA LEU A 274 -20.67 -4.77 -8.23
C LEU A 274 -20.65 -3.27 -8.52
N PHE A 275 -21.67 -2.56 -8.05
CA PHE A 275 -21.88 -1.15 -8.36
C PHE A 275 -22.38 -0.40 -7.12
N GLU A 276 -21.99 0.87 -7.01
CA GLU A 276 -22.55 1.81 -6.05
C GLU A 276 -24.01 2.18 -6.43
N GLU A 277 -24.70 2.92 -5.56
CA GLU A 277 -26.08 3.36 -5.81
C GLU A 277 -26.21 4.28 -7.04
N ASP A 278 -25.16 5.03 -7.37
CA ASP A 278 -25.07 5.89 -8.56
C ASP A 278 -24.74 5.13 -9.86
N GLY A 279 -24.45 3.83 -9.76
CA GLY A 279 -24.12 2.95 -10.87
C GLY A 279 -22.64 2.88 -11.23
N GLU A 280 -21.75 3.53 -10.48
CA GLU A 280 -20.32 3.39 -10.65
C GLU A 280 -19.83 2.02 -10.16
N PRO A 281 -18.85 1.38 -10.84
CA PRO A 281 -18.31 0.10 -10.40
C PRO A 281 -17.58 0.25 -9.08
N VAL A 282 -17.67 -0.73 -8.19
CA VAL A 282 -16.85 -0.80 -6.97
C VAL A 282 -15.51 -1.50 -7.25
N ASP A 283 -14.47 -1.09 -6.53
CA ASP A 283 -13.15 -1.73 -6.56
C ASP A 283 -12.79 -2.44 -5.26
N TYR A 284 -13.79 -2.83 -4.48
CA TYR A 284 -13.62 -3.54 -3.21
C TYR A 284 -12.71 -4.76 -3.37
N SER A 285 -11.57 -4.75 -2.68
CA SER A 285 -10.54 -5.76 -2.87
C SER A 285 -9.98 -6.26 -1.53
N TYR A 286 -10.03 -7.58 -1.32
CA TYR A 286 -9.35 -8.25 -0.22
C TYR A 286 -7.82 -8.25 -0.38
N ILE A 287 -7.33 -7.87 -1.57
CA ILE A 287 -5.87 -7.76 -1.82
C ILE A 287 -5.27 -6.63 -0.99
N ASN A 288 -6.02 -5.56 -0.74
CA ASN A 288 -5.56 -4.41 0.03
C ASN A 288 -5.58 -4.65 1.55
N HIS A 289 -5.06 -5.81 1.97
CA HIS A 289 -4.87 -6.21 3.37
C HIS A 289 -3.52 -5.74 3.91
N TYR A 290 -3.34 -5.78 5.23
CA TYR A 290 -2.08 -5.47 5.88
C TYR A 290 -1.60 -6.62 6.76
N LEU A 291 -0.31 -6.97 6.64
CA LEU A 291 0.33 -7.99 7.45
C LEU A 291 1.07 -7.34 8.63
N CYS A 292 0.54 -7.45 9.84
CA CYS A 292 1.24 -7.04 11.06
C CYS A 292 1.74 -8.27 11.86
N ASN A 293 2.54 -8.04 12.90
CA ASN A 293 3.03 -9.12 13.75
C ASN A 293 1.87 -9.94 14.34
N GLY A 294 1.78 -11.22 13.99
CA GLY A 294 0.77 -12.13 14.54
C GLY A 294 -0.66 -11.95 13.99
N ALA A 295 -0.90 -11.01 13.07
CA ALA A 295 -2.21 -10.87 12.43
C ALA A 295 -2.13 -10.52 10.94
N VAL A 296 -3.23 -10.83 10.23
CA VAL A 296 -3.59 -10.29 8.92
C VAL A 296 -4.79 -9.38 9.17
N VAL A 297 -4.64 -8.09 8.91
CA VAL A 297 -5.75 -7.12 8.97
C VAL A 297 -6.37 -7.08 7.59
N LEU A 298 -7.51 -7.77 7.44
CA LEU A 298 -8.17 -8.00 6.17
C LEU A 298 -9.36 -7.06 6.01
N CYS A 299 -9.50 -6.48 4.82
CA CYS A 299 -10.67 -5.69 4.46
C CYS A 299 -11.94 -6.55 4.58
N GLY A 300 -12.92 -6.09 5.34
CA GLY A 300 -14.27 -6.63 5.41
C GLY A 300 -15.24 -5.68 4.72
N PHE A 301 -16.25 -6.22 4.09
CA PHE A 301 -17.24 -5.44 3.32
C PHE A 301 -18.68 -5.75 3.71
N ASP A 302 -18.89 -6.45 4.84
CA ASP A 302 -20.20 -6.99 5.23
C ASP A 302 -20.79 -7.86 4.11
N ASP A 303 -19.93 -8.65 3.47
CA ASP A 303 -20.22 -9.43 2.27
C ASP A 303 -20.14 -10.93 2.56
N PRO A 304 -21.00 -11.77 1.92
CA PRO A 304 -20.95 -13.23 2.08
C PRO A 304 -19.58 -13.87 1.77
N ARG A 305 -18.71 -13.19 1.01
CA ARG A 305 -17.36 -13.68 0.66
C ARG A 305 -16.28 -13.32 1.69
N ASP A 306 -16.56 -12.45 2.65
CA ASP A 306 -15.60 -12.04 3.69
C ASP A 306 -14.99 -13.25 4.41
N GLN A 307 -15.83 -14.21 4.81
CA GLN A 307 -15.39 -15.42 5.51
C GLN A 307 -14.52 -16.31 4.60
N ALA A 308 -14.87 -16.46 3.34
CA ALA A 308 -14.09 -17.26 2.38
C ALA A 308 -12.71 -16.63 2.11
N ALA A 309 -12.64 -15.30 2.02
CA ALA A 309 -11.40 -14.56 1.91
C ALA A 309 -10.54 -14.77 3.17
N ALA A 310 -11.11 -14.64 4.35
CA ALA A 310 -10.41 -14.87 5.61
C ALA A 310 -9.83 -16.29 5.71
N GLU A 311 -10.55 -17.32 5.24
CA GLU A 311 -10.05 -18.70 5.22
C GLU A 311 -8.86 -18.91 4.29
N VAL A 312 -8.76 -18.15 3.18
CA VAL A 312 -7.57 -18.19 2.31
C VAL A 312 -6.35 -17.69 3.08
N PHE A 313 -6.45 -16.52 3.73
CA PHE A 313 -5.34 -15.96 4.51
C PHE A 313 -4.98 -16.83 5.72
N ALA A 314 -5.95 -17.40 6.43
CA ALA A 314 -5.71 -18.30 7.57
C ALA A 314 -4.94 -19.58 7.16
N ARG A 315 -5.16 -20.09 5.94
CA ARG A 315 -4.38 -21.24 5.42
C ARG A 315 -2.94 -20.87 5.07
N ILE A 316 -2.72 -19.66 4.56
CA ILE A 316 -1.39 -19.20 4.12
C ILE A 316 -0.55 -18.75 5.30
N PHE A 317 -1.17 -18.11 6.28
CA PHE A 317 -0.55 -17.59 7.48
C PHE A 317 -1.13 -18.26 8.74
N PRO A 318 -0.88 -19.58 8.97
CA PRO A 318 -1.49 -20.31 10.07
C PRO A 318 -1.09 -19.79 11.47
N ASP A 319 0.02 -19.06 11.54
CA ASP A 319 0.53 -18.46 12.78
C ASP A 319 0.03 -17.00 12.98
N ARG A 320 -0.81 -16.49 12.08
CA ARG A 320 -1.39 -15.16 12.16
C ARG A 320 -2.91 -15.25 12.33
N LYS A 321 -3.47 -14.43 13.19
CA LYS A 321 -4.91 -14.29 13.31
C LYS A 321 -5.44 -13.41 12.18
N VAL A 322 -6.50 -13.81 11.50
CA VAL A 322 -7.17 -12.95 10.52
C VAL A 322 -8.19 -12.09 11.26
N GLU A 323 -8.01 -10.78 11.18
CA GLU A 323 -8.90 -9.75 11.72
C GLU A 323 -9.62 -9.07 10.56
N LEU A 324 -10.92 -9.37 10.38
CA LEU A 324 -11.77 -8.63 9.44
C LEU A 324 -12.11 -7.27 10.03
N VAL A 325 -11.76 -6.20 9.31
CA VAL A 325 -12.08 -4.82 9.68
C VAL A 325 -12.89 -4.20 8.55
N ASP A 326 -14.02 -3.57 8.89
CA ASP A 326 -14.86 -2.89 7.90
C ASP A 326 -14.06 -1.83 7.15
N ALA A 327 -13.90 -2.02 5.85
CA ALA A 327 -13.11 -1.17 4.97
C ALA A 327 -13.97 -0.37 3.97
N ARG A 328 -15.29 -0.48 4.04
CA ARG A 328 -16.21 0.18 3.09
C ARG A 328 -15.99 1.68 3.07
N GLU A 329 -15.88 2.31 4.24
CA GLU A 329 -15.62 3.73 4.34
C GLU A 329 -14.23 4.13 3.82
N ILE A 330 -13.22 3.24 3.98
CA ILE A 330 -11.88 3.51 3.46
C ILE A 330 -11.91 3.47 1.93
N PHE A 331 -12.56 2.46 1.34
CA PHE A 331 -12.70 2.34 -0.12
C PHE A 331 -13.56 3.44 -0.74
N ALA A 332 -14.59 3.92 -0.02
CA ALA A 332 -15.39 5.06 -0.46
C ALA A 332 -14.54 6.34 -0.65
N ASN A 333 -13.41 6.44 0.06
CA ASN A 333 -12.47 7.56 -0.01
C ASN A 333 -11.24 7.28 -0.91
N GLY A 334 -11.19 6.17 -1.64
CA GLY A 334 -10.20 5.93 -2.70
C GLY A 334 -9.14 4.86 -2.42
N GLY A 335 -9.24 4.06 -1.37
CA GLY A 335 -8.27 2.99 -1.08
C GLY A 335 -8.72 2.03 0.02
N GLY A 336 -7.83 1.19 0.53
CA GLY A 336 -8.11 0.20 1.56
C GLY A 336 -7.14 0.23 2.74
N ILE A 337 -7.12 -0.85 3.50
CA ILE A 337 -6.33 -0.96 4.74
C ILE A 337 -4.82 -0.86 4.48
N HIS A 338 -4.32 -1.44 3.39
CA HIS A 338 -2.91 -1.34 3.02
C HIS A 338 -2.50 0.10 2.71
N CYS A 339 -3.36 0.86 2.01
CA CYS A 339 -3.10 2.24 1.62
C CYS A 339 -2.92 3.19 2.81
N ILE A 340 -3.53 2.90 3.96
CA ILE A 340 -3.46 3.74 5.16
C ILE A 340 -2.37 3.30 6.15
N THR A 341 -1.63 2.24 5.85
CA THR A 341 -0.64 1.62 6.75
C THR A 341 0.73 1.54 6.09
N GLN A 342 1.81 1.76 6.86
CA GLN A 342 3.18 1.58 6.41
C GLN A 342 4.00 0.87 7.49
N GLN A 343 4.53 -0.31 7.16
CA GLN A 343 5.36 -1.08 8.07
C GLN A 343 6.76 -0.49 8.23
N GLN A 344 7.24 -0.44 9.46
CA GLN A 344 8.65 -0.30 9.76
C GLN A 344 9.18 -1.69 10.14
N PRO A 345 9.98 -2.34 9.29
CA PRO A 345 10.49 -3.67 9.59
C PRO A 345 11.46 -3.63 10.78
N LYS A 346 11.58 -4.75 11.46
CA LYS A 346 12.61 -4.98 12.46
C LYS A 346 13.96 -5.15 11.76
N PRO A 347 14.99 -4.39 12.14
CA PRO A 347 16.31 -4.50 11.53
C PRO A 347 16.95 -5.88 11.70
#